data_7072bee9f368fd34a90f1531270a59d6
#
_entry.id   7072bee9f368fd34a90f1531270a59d6
#
_cell.length_a   1.000
_cell.length_b   1.000
_cell.length_c   1.000
_cell.angle_alpha   90.00
_cell.angle_beta   90.00
_cell.angle_gamma   90.00
#
_symmetry.space_group_name_H-M   'P 1'
#
loop_
_entity.id
_entity.type
_entity.pdbx_description
1 polymer ?
#
loop_
_entity_poly.entity_id
_entity_poly.type
_entity_poly.pdbx_seq_one_letter_code
_entity_poly.pdbx_strand_id
1 'polypeptide(L)'
;MIGRLLAGAAMLGASGALAAPVTIHAGRLMAVPGQAVRGPSTIVVDNGRIVSVTAGYQPASGQLIDLRDKTVLPGLIDAHVHIDSDRAGNEGQLAEFTESVPLRAFEAQWNGMKTLRAGFTTVRNLGDGDSGASLAYRDAIARGWVQGPRIVSAGQSISTTGGHMDGRNGTNDEVDAHSATHHLCDGPADCRRAVRLQVSRGADVIKIATTGGVNSGTGLMTRMEEDEAQALIRTAHSYGKKVAVHSHGRDGTKLALRNGADSIEHGTDMDDETVRLFKQAGACYVPTLSTVNGYLERLAKDPNAYPPAVKKQIDWRIGITGKSLEKAYPAGVKICFGTDAGVSKHGRNADEFEWMVKHGMPAAQAIKAATVNNAELLGLASEIGTIEPGKSADIIAVAGDPLADVRALKTISFVMARGAVVTN
;
A
#
# COMPACT_ATOMS: atom_id res chain seq x y z
N MET A 1 19.00 -63.17 -20.10
CA MET A 1 18.81 -62.14 -21.14
C MET A 1 17.50 -61.42 -20.81
N ILE A 2 17.58 -60.23 -20.21
CA ILE A 2 16.41 -59.44 -19.89
C ILE A 2 16.58 -58.15 -20.68
N GLY A 3 15.76 -58.01 -21.74
CA GLY A 3 15.75 -56.84 -22.60
C GLY A 3 15.10 -55.64 -21.91
N ARG A 4 15.80 -54.49 -21.81
CA ARG A 4 15.28 -53.22 -21.39
C ARG A 4 14.62 -52.50 -22.57
N LEU A 5 13.31 -52.39 -22.53
CA LEU A 5 12.56 -51.46 -23.39
C LEU A 5 12.74 -50.04 -22.85
N LEU A 6 13.41 -49.16 -23.58
CA LEU A 6 13.44 -47.74 -23.37
C LEU A 6 12.19 -47.14 -24.02
N ALA A 7 11.23 -46.72 -23.19
CA ALA A 7 10.09 -45.91 -23.63
C ALA A 7 10.55 -44.44 -23.70
N GLY A 8 10.71 -43.91 -24.90
CA GLY A 8 10.95 -42.47 -25.12
C GLY A 8 9.68 -41.69 -24.82
N ALA A 9 9.69 -40.91 -23.75
CA ALA A 9 8.66 -39.93 -23.47
C ALA A 9 8.89 -38.70 -24.37
N ALA A 10 8.06 -38.57 -25.41
CA ALA A 10 7.98 -37.34 -26.18
C ALA A 10 7.38 -36.23 -25.27
N MET A 11 8.19 -35.28 -24.85
CA MET A 11 7.70 -34.03 -24.24
C MET A 11 6.99 -33.25 -25.33
N LEU A 12 5.68 -33.28 -25.35
CA LEU A 12 4.85 -32.30 -26.04
C LEU A 12 5.03 -30.97 -25.33
N GLY A 13 5.91 -30.15 -25.84
CA GLY A 13 6.01 -28.75 -25.46
C GLY A 13 4.69 -28.09 -25.81
N ALA A 14 3.87 -27.74 -24.81
CA ALA A 14 2.77 -26.85 -25.00
C ALA A 14 3.37 -25.49 -25.39
N SER A 15 3.40 -25.18 -26.67
CA SER A 15 3.62 -23.85 -27.18
C SER A 15 2.41 -23.02 -26.78
N GLY A 16 2.49 -22.35 -25.59
CA GLY A 16 1.55 -21.31 -25.24
C GLY A 16 1.56 -20.29 -26.39
N ALA A 17 0.44 -20.11 -27.06
CA ALA A 17 0.29 -19.06 -28.06
C ALA A 17 0.66 -17.74 -27.35
N LEU A 18 1.72 -17.09 -27.84
CA LEU A 18 2.10 -15.76 -27.38
C LEU A 18 0.89 -14.85 -27.60
N ALA A 19 0.41 -14.20 -26.54
CA ALA A 19 -0.69 -13.27 -26.68
C ALA A 19 -0.27 -12.17 -27.67
N ALA A 20 -1.17 -11.83 -28.59
CA ALA A 20 -0.89 -10.78 -29.58
C ALA A 20 -0.58 -9.45 -28.84
N PRO A 21 0.35 -8.64 -29.36
CA PRO A 21 0.64 -7.33 -28.80
C PRO A 21 -0.63 -6.47 -28.68
N VAL A 22 -0.63 -5.56 -27.71
CA VAL A 22 -1.72 -4.60 -27.50
C VAL A 22 -1.20 -3.21 -27.83
N THR A 23 -1.94 -2.49 -28.66
CA THR A 23 -1.69 -1.08 -28.99
C THR A 23 -2.70 -0.21 -28.26
N ILE A 24 -2.25 0.79 -27.53
CA ILE A 24 -3.10 1.76 -26.82
C ILE A 24 -2.92 3.13 -27.47
N HIS A 25 -3.99 3.74 -27.95
CA HIS A 25 -4.01 5.13 -28.41
C HIS A 25 -4.50 6.04 -27.27
N ALA A 26 -3.62 6.87 -26.74
CA ALA A 26 -3.90 7.82 -25.66
C ALA A 26 -4.11 9.23 -26.23
N GLY A 27 -5.21 9.90 -25.84
CA GLY A 27 -5.43 11.30 -26.23
C GLY A 27 -4.50 12.26 -25.51
N ARG A 28 -4.31 12.03 -24.22
CA ARG A 28 -3.32 12.70 -23.35
C ARG A 28 -2.55 11.63 -22.59
N LEU A 29 -1.25 11.79 -22.48
CA LEU A 29 -0.39 10.81 -21.83
C LEU A 29 0.47 11.47 -20.74
N MET A 30 0.23 11.14 -19.48
CA MET A 30 1.10 11.43 -18.34
C MET A 30 2.08 10.26 -18.16
N ALA A 31 3.06 10.13 -19.05
CA ALA A 31 3.99 9.00 -19.02
C ALA A 31 4.84 8.97 -17.74
N VAL A 32 5.33 10.12 -17.32
CA VAL A 32 6.13 10.30 -16.09
C VAL A 32 5.46 11.39 -15.24
N PRO A 33 4.68 11.01 -14.20
CA PRO A 33 4.05 11.98 -13.31
C PRO A 33 5.06 12.94 -12.70
N GLY A 34 4.73 14.24 -12.75
CA GLY A 34 5.65 15.32 -12.38
C GLY A 34 6.42 15.94 -13.55
N GLN A 35 6.33 15.36 -14.75
CA GLN A 35 6.80 15.95 -16.01
C GLN A 35 5.64 16.45 -16.86
N ALA A 36 5.95 17.10 -17.99
CA ALA A 36 4.95 17.60 -18.93
C ALA A 36 4.08 16.46 -19.51
N VAL A 37 2.77 16.70 -19.54
CA VAL A 37 1.82 15.77 -20.17
C VAL A 37 1.99 15.85 -21.70
N ARG A 38 2.08 14.68 -22.34
CA ARG A 38 2.15 14.57 -23.81
C ARG A 38 0.76 14.60 -24.40
N GLY A 39 0.66 15.06 -25.65
CA GLY A 39 -0.56 14.95 -26.46
C GLY A 39 -0.78 13.53 -26.99
N PRO A 40 -1.43 13.40 -28.18
CA PRO A 40 -1.70 12.12 -28.82
C PRO A 40 -0.47 11.21 -28.82
N SER A 41 -0.63 9.99 -28.34
CA SER A 41 0.48 9.04 -28.16
C SER A 41 0.02 7.60 -28.41
N THR A 42 0.96 6.77 -28.85
CA THR A 42 0.77 5.32 -28.98
C THR A 42 1.66 4.59 -28.01
N ILE A 43 1.08 3.67 -27.25
CA ILE A 43 1.79 2.77 -26.34
C ILE A 43 1.62 1.35 -26.89
N VAL A 44 2.73 0.64 -27.08
CA VAL A 44 2.71 -0.78 -27.48
C VAL A 44 3.11 -1.63 -26.27
N VAL A 45 2.27 -2.61 -25.97
CA VAL A 45 2.47 -3.58 -24.88
C VAL A 45 2.59 -4.97 -25.49
N ASP A 46 3.62 -5.71 -25.07
CA ASP A 46 3.82 -7.11 -25.42
C ASP A 46 4.31 -7.89 -24.22
N ASN A 47 3.79 -9.10 -24.01
CA ASN A 47 4.16 -9.97 -22.89
C ASN A 47 4.15 -9.27 -21.51
N GLY A 48 3.15 -8.41 -21.29
CA GLY A 48 2.97 -7.68 -20.02
C GLY A 48 3.90 -6.49 -19.83
N ARG A 49 4.73 -6.14 -20.83
CA ARG A 49 5.70 -5.06 -20.78
C ARG A 49 5.41 -3.98 -21.81
N ILE A 50 5.74 -2.75 -21.48
CA ILE A 50 5.73 -1.63 -22.42
C ILE A 50 6.91 -1.78 -23.36
N VAL A 51 6.64 -1.92 -24.66
CA VAL A 51 7.68 -2.06 -25.69
C VAL A 51 8.10 -0.68 -26.22
N SER A 52 7.13 0.18 -26.49
CA SER A 52 7.40 1.51 -27.01
C SER A 52 6.34 2.54 -26.60
N VAL A 53 6.75 3.81 -26.57
CA VAL A 53 5.88 4.97 -26.35
C VAL A 53 6.25 6.03 -27.37
N THR A 54 5.39 6.25 -28.38
CA THR A 54 5.64 7.14 -29.51
C THR A 54 4.61 8.26 -29.58
N ALA A 55 4.99 9.42 -30.11
CA ALA A 55 4.08 10.53 -30.38
C ALA A 55 3.16 10.22 -31.59
N GLY A 56 1.93 10.72 -31.52
CA GLY A 56 0.91 10.49 -32.54
C GLY A 56 0.31 9.09 -32.49
N TYR A 57 -0.70 8.87 -33.37
CA TYR A 57 -1.36 7.56 -33.47
C TYR A 57 -0.68 6.74 -34.56
N GLN A 58 0.00 5.66 -34.14
CA GLN A 58 0.66 4.71 -35.04
C GLN A 58 -0.31 3.58 -35.42
N PRO A 59 -0.12 2.90 -36.54
CA PRO A 59 -0.88 1.69 -36.86
C PRO A 59 -0.84 0.67 -35.75
N ALA A 60 -1.99 0.03 -35.49
CA ALA A 60 -2.08 -0.97 -34.44
C ALA A 60 -1.27 -2.22 -34.79
N SER A 61 -0.50 -2.71 -33.82
CA SER A 61 0.12 -4.02 -33.81
C SER A 61 -0.69 -4.89 -32.87
N GLY A 62 -1.52 -5.81 -33.39
CA GLY A 62 -2.41 -6.64 -32.60
C GLY A 62 -3.71 -5.94 -32.18
N GLN A 63 -4.15 -6.15 -30.92
CA GLN A 63 -5.39 -5.56 -30.41
C GLN A 63 -5.24 -4.05 -30.18
N LEU A 64 -6.17 -3.27 -30.71
CA LEU A 64 -6.25 -1.83 -30.46
C LEU A 64 -7.16 -1.53 -29.25
N ILE A 65 -6.65 -0.75 -28.28
CA ILE A 65 -7.41 -0.13 -27.20
C ILE A 65 -7.45 1.38 -27.47
N ASP A 66 -8.65 1.89 -27.74
CA ASP A 66 -8.86 3.30 -28.07
C ASP A 66 -9.18 4.13 -26.83
N LEU A 67 -8.21 4.94 -26.39
CA LEU A 67 -8.32 5.86 -25.25
C LEU A 67 -8.04 7.31 -25.71
N ARG A 68 -8.38 7.65 -26.97
CA ARG A 68 -8.12 8.97 -27.55
C ARG A 68 -8.90 10.10 -26.89
N ASP A 69 -9.99 9.80 -26.21
CA ASP A 69 -10.80 10.75 -25.43
C ASP A 69 -10.43 10.79 -23.93
N LYS A 70 -9.35 10.10 -23.52
CA LYS A 70 -8.94 9.93 -22.12
C LYS A 70 -7.56 10.52 -21.83
N THR A 71 -7.31 10.76 -20.53
CA THR A 71 -5.96 10.94 -20.00
C THR A 71 -5.46 9.59 -19.48
N VAL A 72 -4.35 9.12 -20.06
CA VAL A 72 -3.69 7.87 -19.71
C VAL A 72 -2.51 8.18 -18.79
N LEU A 73 -2.36 7.39 -17.71
CA LEU A 73 -1.30 7.55 -16.71
C LEU A 73 -0.87 6.17 -16.17
N PRO A 74 0.28 6.09 -15.47
CA PRO A 74 0.70 4.83 -14.83
C PRO A 74 -0.34 4.36 -13.82
N GLY A 75 -0.43 3.05 -13.63
CA GLY A 75 -1.20 2.47 -12.54
C GLY A 75 -0.79 3.08 -11.20
N LEU A 76 -1.77 3.41 -10.37
CA LEU A 76 -1.57 4.02 -9.07
C LEU A 76 -1.02 3.00 -8.08
N ILE A 77 -0.27 3.50 -7.09
CA ILE A 77 0.35 2.72 -6.03
C ILE A 77 -0.15 3.25 -4.70
N ASP A 78 -0.73 2.39 -3.87
CA ASP A 78 -1.09 2.70 -2.49
C ASP A 78 -0.07 2.04 -1.55
N ALA A 79 0.74 2.84 -0.87
CA ALA A 79 1.81 2.34 -0.01
C ALA A 79 1.37 2.02 1.42
N HIS A 80 0.06 2.08 1.72
CA HIS A 80 -0.46 1.71 3.03
C HIS A 80 -1.91 1.22 2.95
N VAL A 81 -2.09 -0.09 2.95
CA VAL A 81 -3.41 -0.74 3.04
C VAL A 81 -3.39 -1.90 4.04
N HIS A 82 -4.58 -2.34 4.46
CA HIS A 82 -4.86 -3.58 5.20
C HIS A 82 -5.90 -4.37 4.39
N ILE A 83 -5.40 -5.17 3.45
CA ILE A 83 -6.23 -5.75 2.38
C ILE A 83 -7.16 -6.85 2.89
N ASP A 84 -6.85 -7.45 4.03
CA ASP A 84 -7.57 -8.56 4.63
C ASP A 84 -8.82 -8.13 5.42
N SER A 85 -9.11 -6.82 5.50
CA SER A 85 -10.32 -6.31 6.16
C SER A 85 -10.78 -4.98 5.57
N ASP A 86 -12.10 -4.77 5.58
CA ASP A 86 -12.79 -3.51 5.25
C ASP A 86 -13.57 -2.98 6.48
N ARG A 87 -13.30 -3.56 7.65
CA ARG A 87 -13.99 -3.32 8.92
C ARG A 87 -13.01 -2.78 9.95
N ALA A 88 -13.46 -1.84 10.77
CA ALA A 88 -12.70 -1.31 11.88
C ALA A 88 -13.61 -1.10 13.10
N GLY A 89 -13.01 -0.81 14.26
CA GLY A 89 -13.75 -0.71 15.53
C GLY A 89 -14.27 -2.08 15.99
N ASN A 90 -15.40 -2.09 16.69
CA ASN A 90 -15.97 -3.31 17.28
C ASN A 90 -16.27 -4.41 16.25
N GLU A 91 -16.73 -4.03 15.05
CA GLU A 91 -17.01 -5.00 13.97
C GLU A 91 -15.72 -5.71 13.51
N GLY A 92 -14.62 -4.99 13.36
CA GLY A 92 -13.33 -5.56 13.00
C GLY A 92 -12.79 -6.50 14.08
N GLN A 93 -12.86 -6.09 15.34
CA GLN A 93 -12.45 -6.93 16.48
C GLN A 93 -13.26 -8.23 16.56
N LEU A 94 -14.58 -8.14 16.41
CA LEU A 94 -15.44 -9.33 16.42
C LEU A 94 -15.09 -10.30 15.30
N ALA A 95 -14.80 -9.79 14.11
CA ALA A 95 -14.43 -10.60 12.96
C ALA A 95 -13.14 -11.41 13.20
N GLU A 96 -12.18 -10.89 13.95
CA GLU A 96 -10.95 -11.62 14.32
C GLU A 96 -11.23 -12.90 15.10
N PHE A 97 -12.30 -12.93 15.90
CA PHE A 97 -12.68 -14.10 16.69
C PHE A 97 -13.71 -15.02 16.02
N THR A 98 -14.49 -14.50 15.06
CA THR A 98 -15.61 -15.24 14.48
C THR A 98 -15.36 -15.75 13.07
N GLU A 99 -14.36 -15.23 12.38
CA GLU A 99 -14.08 -15.60 11.00
C GLU A 99 -12.85 -16.52 10.87
N SER A 100 -12.99 -17.50 10.00
CA SER A 100 -11.88 -18.41 9.73
C SER A 100 -10.79 -17.74 8.86
N VAL A 101 -9.53 -18.14 9.07
CA VAL A 101 -8.39 -17.65 8.26
C VAL A 101 -8.63 -17.84 6.74
N PRO A 102 -9.16 -18.98 6.24
CA PRO A 102 -9.49 -19.10 4.82
C PRO A 102 -10.50 -18.05 4.31
N LEU A 103 -11.50 -17.69 5.12
CA LEU A 103 -12.46 -16.64 4.75
C LEU A 103 -11.79 -15.28 4.59
N ARG A 104 -10.86 -14.95 5.46
CA ARG A 104 -10.07 -13.71 5.38
C ARG A 104 -9.20 -13.65 4.12
N ALA A 105 -8.71 -14.77 3.62
CA ALA A 105 -7.99 -14.82 2.34
C ALA A 105 -8.91 -14.47 1.14
N PHE A 106 -10.17 -14.93 1.15
CA PHE A 106 -11.18 -14.53 0.15
C PHE A 106 -11.57 -13.05 0.31
N GLU A 107 -11.67 -12.54 1.54
CA GLU A 107 -11.90 -11.11 1.78
C GLU A 107 -10.75 -10.27 1.24
N ALA A 108 -9.50 -10.68 1.44
CA ALA A 108 -8.32 -10.03 0.87
C ALA A 108 -8.38 -9.98 -0.66
N GLN A 109 -8.81 -11.05 -1.32
CA GLN A 109 -9.03 -11.07 -2.77
C GLN A 109 -10.16 -10.10 -3.18
N TRP A 110 -11.27 -10.10 -2.47
CA TRP A 110 -12.41 -9.22 -2.74
C TRP A 110 -12.01 -7.73 -2.62
N ASN A 111 -11.33 -7.36 -1.56
CA ASN A 111 -10.85 -6.00 -1.32
C ASN A 111 -9.74 -5.61 -2.32
N GLY A 112 -8.84 -6.54 -2.64
CA GLY A 112 -7.81 -6.33 -3.64
C GLY A 112 -8.38 -6.06 -5.02
N MET A 113 -9.45 -6.74 -5.42
CA MET A 113 -10.13 -6.48 -6.68
C MET A 113 -10.84 -5.12 -6.70
N LYS A 114 -11.48 -4.68 -5.59
CA LYS A 114 -12.01 -3.31 -5.48
C LYS A 114 -10.91 -2.27 -5.68
N THR A 115 -9.77 -2.45 -5.01
CA THR A 115 -8.61 -1.56 -5.06
C THR A 115 -8.00 -1.54 -6.47
N LEU A 116 -7.86 -2.71 -7.13
CA LEU A 116 -7.36 -2.81 -8.49
C LEU A 116 -8.28 -2.10 -9.49
N ARG A 117 -9.61 -2.30 -9.40
CA ARG A 117 -10.59 -1.63 -10.25
C ARG A 117 -10.62 -0.12 -10.03
N ALA A 118 -10.28 0.35 -8.84
CA ALA A 118 -10.08 1.77 -8.55
C ALA A 118 -8.74 2.32 -9.10
N GLY A 119 -8.00 1.54 -9.91
CA GLY A 119 -6.77 1.97 -10.58
C GLY A 119 -5.48 1.78 -9.79
N PHE A 120 -5.54 1.23 -8.59
CA PHE A 120 -4.35 0.95 -7.79
C PHE A 120 -3.80 -0.44 -8.17
N THR A 121 -2.89 -0.46 -9.13
CA THR A 121 -2.31 -1.70 -9.68
C THR A 121 -1.24 -2.31 -8.77
N THR A 122 -0.76 -1.55 -7.79
CA THR A 122 0.19 -2.00 -6.76
C THR A 122 -0.23 -1.48 -5.39
N VAL A 123 -0.11 -2.34 -4.37
CA VAL A 123 -0.37 -1.98 -2.98
C VAL A 123 0.76 -2.47 -2.06
N ARG A 124 1.02 -1.73 -0.98
CA ARG A 124 1.83 -2.20 0.14
C ARG A 124 0.90 -2.49 1.32
N ASN A 125 0.75 -3.77 1.66
CA ASN A 125 -0.04 -4.21 2.80
C ASN A 125 0.80 -4.18 4.08
N LEU A 126 0.36 -3.44 5.06
CA LEU A 126 1.14 -3.17 6.27
C LEU A 126 0.54 -3.82 7.52
N GLY A 127 0.03 -5.02 7.38
CA GLY A 127 -0.41 -5.88 8.48
C GLY A 127 -1.64 -6.70 8.12
N ASP A 128 -1.63 -7.98 8.47
CA ASP A 128 -2.68 -8.97 8.21
C ASP A 128 -3.34 -9.48 9.50
N GLY A 129 -3.08 -8.88 10.65
CA GLY A 129 -3.35 -9.63 11.88
C GLY A 129 -2.68 -11.00 11.85
N ASP A 130 -3.33 -12.04 12.35
CA ASP A 130 -2.80 -13.41 12.39
C ASP A 130 -3.11 -14.23 11.13
N SER A 131 -3.81 -13.64 10.15
CA SER A 131 -4.35 -14.40 9.01
C SER A 131 -3.31 -14.79 7.95
N GLY A 132 -2.28 -13.95 7.74
CA GLY A 132 -1.35 -14.11 6.60
C GLY A 132 -2.04 -14.00 5.24
N ALA A 133 -3.23 -13.42 5.18
CA ALA A 133 -4.09 -13.39 4.00
C ALA A 133 -3.44 -12.64 2.83
N SER A 134 -2.73 -11.55 3.07
CA SER A 134 -2.07 -10.79 2.01
C SER A 134 -0.92 -11.57 1.37
N LEU A 135 -0.16 -12.33 2.15
CA LEU A 135 0.90 -13.20 1.64
C LEU A 135 0.31 -14.33 0.77
N ALA A 136 -0.77 -14.97 1.25
CA ALA A 136 -1.45 -16.01 0.52
C ALA A 136 -2.03 -15.49 -0.81
N TYR A 137 -2.67 -14.32 -0.77
CA TYR A 137 -3.23 -13.68 -1.97
C TYR A 137 -2.14 -13.24 -2.96
N ARG A 138 -1.05 -12.63 -2.47
CA ARG A 138 0.13 -12.31 -3.30
C ARG A 138 0.64 -13.55 -4.05
N ASP A 139 0.81 -14.65 -3.33
CA ASP A 139 1.35 -15.89 -3.88
C ASP A 139 0.38 -16.54 -4.86
N ALA A 140 -0.93 -16.46 -4.62
CA ALA A 140 -1.96 -16.92 -5.54
C ALA A 140 -1.97 -16.11 -6.86
N ILE A 141 -1.79 -14.78 -6.77
CA ILE A 141 -1.62 -13.92 -7.94
C ILE A 141 -0.36 -14.28 -8.72
N ALA A 142 0.77 -14.50 -8.04
CA ALA A 142 2.04 -14.86 -8.67
C ALA A 142 1.96 -16.21 -9.41
N ARG A 143 1.13 -17.13 -8.93
CA ARG A 143 0.85 -18.42 -9.58
C ARG A 143 -0.19 -18.34 -10.70
N GLY A 144 -0.79 -17.17 -10.93
CA GLY A 144 -1.84 -16.98 -11.92
C GLY A 144 -3.19 -17.62 -11.57
N TRP A 145 -3.41 -18.00 -10.29
CA TRP A 145 -4.67 -18.60 -9.85
C TRP A 145 -5.80 -17.60 -9.75
N VAL A 146 -5.47 -16.37 -9.39
CA VAL A 146 -6.42 -15.28 -9.20
C VAL A 146 -5.86 -13.96 -9.75
N GLN A 147 -6.74 -13.02 -10.08
CA GLN A 147 -6.36 -11.64 -10.39
C GLN A 147 -6.23 -10.80 -9.13
N GLY A 148 -5.42 -9.75 -9.20
CA GLY A 148 -5.24 -8.80 -8.11
C GLY A 148 -4.17 -7.76 -8.42
N PRO A 149 -3.99 -6.75 -7.55
CA PRO A 149 -2.88 -5.81 -7.65
C PRO A 149 -1.55 -6.53 -7.36
N ARG A 150 -0.43 -5.91 -7.71
CA ARG A 150 0.87 -6.30 -7.17
C ARG A 150 0.86 -6.01 -5.67
N ILE A 151 1.21 -6.99 -4.84
CA ILE A 151 1.21 -6.84 -3.38
C ILE A 151 2.63 -6.91 -2.86
N VAL A 152 3.03 -5.89 -2.08
CA VAL A 152 4.23 -5.87 -1.23
C VAL A 152 3.73 -6.00 0.20
N SER A 153 3.98 -7.12 0.86
CA SER A 153 3.36 -7.42 2.16
C SER A 153 4.35 -7.45 3.31
N ALA A 154 3.94 -6.88 4.44
CA ALA A 154 4.65 -6.99 5.71
C ALA A 154 4.34 -8.31 6.46
N GLY A 155 3.31 -9.05 6.05
CA GLY A 155 2.74 -10.08 6.91
C GLY A 155 2.18 -9.44 8.19
N GLN A 156 2.60 -9.92 9.36
CA GLN A 156 2.21 -9.30 10.63
C GLN A 156 3.06 -8.08 10.97
N SER A 157 2.41 -7.05 11.50
CA SER A 157 3.08 -5.88 12.06
C SER A 157 3.67 -6.20 13.43
N ILE A 158 4.81 -5.59 13.75
CA ILE A 158 5.53 -5.81 15.03
C ILE A 158 5.33 -4.61 15.96
N SER A 159 5.07 -4.87 17.24
CA SER A 159 5.13 -3.88 18.31
C SER A 159 5.62 -4.52 19.61
N THR A 160 5.76 -3.72 20.64
CA THR A 160 6.00 -4.20 22.02
C THR A 160 4.72 -4.77 22.62
N THR A 161 4.85 -5.58 23.67
CA THR A 161 3.73 -5.96 24.54
C THR A 161 3.02 -4.68 25.06
N GLY A 162 1.68 -4.66 24.99
CA GLY A 162 0.88 -3.48 25.30
C GLY A 162 1.00 -2.34 24.28
N GLY A 163 1.70 -2.56 23.15
CA GLY A 163 1.82 -1.62 22.03
C GLY A 163 0.60 -1.66 21.09
N HIS A 164 0.68 -0.90 19.99
CA HIS A 164 -0.44 -0.75 19.06
C HIS A 164 -0.91 -2.05 18.42
N MET A 165 0.00 -2.97 18.12
CA MET A 165 -0.29 -4.24 17.43
C MET A 165 -0.55 -5.40 18.39
N ASP A 166 -0.62 -5.16 19.69
CA ASP A 166 -0.99 -6.18 20.67
C ASP A 166 -2.51 -6.30 20.72
N GLY A 167 -3.05 -7.34 20.11
CA GLY A 167 -4.48 -7.61 20.06
C GLY A 167 -5.12 -7.91 21.42
N ARG A 168 -4.29 -8.11 22.47
CA ARG A 168 -4.75 -8.40 23.84
C ARG A 168 -5.10 -7.14 24.63
N ASN A 169 -4.83 -5.96 24.08
CA ASN A 169 -5.12 -4.72 24.80
C ASN A 169 -6.61 -4.57 25.13
N GLY A 170 -6.93 -4.74 26.43
CA GLY A 170 -8.31 -4.62 26.93
C GLY A 170 -9.15 -5.91 26.82
N THR A 171 -8.53 -7.04 26.50
CA THR A 171 -9.16 -8.37 26.53
C THR A 171 -8.99 -9.03 27.91
N ASN A 172 -9.70 -10.11 28.17
CA ASN A 172 -9.55 -10.93 29.37
C ASN A 172 -8.57 -12.08 29.11
N ASP A 173 -8.09 -12.72 30.20
CA ASP A 173 -7.07 -13.76 30.13
C ASP A 173 -7.46 -14.97 29.26
N GLU A 174 -8.75 -15.29 29.16
CA GLU A 174 -9.24 -16.41 28.33
C GLU A 174 -9.07 -16.11 26.83
N VAL A 175 -9.33 -14.88 26.42
CA VAL A 175 -9.10 -14.41 25.05
C VAL A 175 -7.60 -14.29 24.78
N ASP A 176 -6.84 -13.75 25.74
CA ASP A 176 -5.38 -13.60 25.64
C ASP A 176 -4.66 -14.92 25.39
N ALA A 177 -5.12 -16.02 26.03
CA ALA A 177 -4.53 -17.33 25.87
C ALA A 177 -4.60 -17.87 24.43
N HIS A 178 -5.50 -17.36 23.60
CA HIS A 178 -5.70 -17.74 22.20
C HIS A 178 -5.13 -16.73 21.21
N SER A 179 -4.64 -15.58 21.67
CA SER A 179 -4.09 -14.54 20.82
C SER A 179 -2.63 -14.83 20.46
N ALA A 180 -2.27 -14.67 19.19
CA ALA A 180 -0.89 -14.80 18.77
C ALA A 180 -0.03 -13.66 19.32
N THR A 181 1.12 -14.01 19.89
CA THR A 181 2.08 -13.05 20.47
C THR A 181 3.44 -13.05 19.79
N HIS A 182 3.65 -13.94 18.84
CA HIS A 182 4.96 -14.13 18.18
C HIS A 182 5.44 -12.92 17.37
N HIS A 183 4.55 -11.98 17.05
CA HIS A 183 4.86 -10.71 16.40
C HIS A 183 5.17 -9.59 17.40
N LEU A 184 4.92 -9.81 18.69
CA LEU A 184 5.32 -8.88 19.73
C LEU A 184 6.78 -9.09 20.10
N CYS A 185 7.44 -8.03 20.58
CA CYS A 185 8.82 -8.12 21.02
C CYS A 185 9.11 -7.18 22.19
N ASP A 186 9.81 -7.70 23.18
CA ASP A 186 10.27 -6.95 24.35
C ASP A 186 11.80 -7.10 24.47
N GLY A 187 12.48 -5.98 24.39
CA GLY A 187 13.92 -5.90 24.35
C GLY A 187 14.59 -6.28 23.02
N PRO A 188 15.83 -5.85 22.79
CA PRO A 188 16.49 -5.92 21.48
C PRO A 188 16.67 -7.33 20.92
N ALA A 189 16.88 -8.34 21.79
CA ALA A 189 17.09 -9.72 21.35
C ALA A 189 15.81 -10.32 20.77
N ASP A 190 14.68 -10.06 21.43
CA ASP A 190 13.37 -10.56 21.00
C ASP A 190 12.88 -9.79 19.77
N CYS A 191 13.13 -8.49 19.68
CA CYS A 191 12.83 -7.70 18.50
C CYS A 191 13.58 -8.20 17.26
N ARG A 192 14.84 -8.63 17.38
CA ARG A 192 15.55 -9.33 16.27
C ARG A 192 14.88 -10.64 15.88
N ARG A 193 14.39 -11.43 16.86
CA ARG A 193 13.63 -12.66 16.61
C ARG A 193 12.37 -12.35 15.82
N ALA A 194 11.58 -11.36 16.23
CA ALA A 194 10.32 -10.99 15.58
C ALA A 194 10.53 -10.61 14.10
N VAL A 195 11.53 -9.79 13.78
CA VAL A 195 11.87 -9.46 12.38
C VAL A 195 12.22 -10.71 11.58
N ARG A 196 13.09 -11.58 12.12
CA ARG A 196 13.51 -12.81 11.43
C ARG A 196 12.33 -13.75 11.15
N LEU A 197 11.36 -13.78 12.08
CA LEU A 197 10.14 -14.55 11.89
C LEU A 197 9.30 -14.02 10.72
N GLN A 198 9.10 -12.71 10.62
CA GLN A 198 8.37 -12.14 9.47
C GLN A 198 9.12 -12.41 8.15
N VAL A 199 10.44 -12.25 8.13
CA VAL A 199 11.27 -12.58 6.96
C VAL A 199 11.13 -14.05 6.57
N SER A 200 11.17 -14.98 7.54
CA SER A 200 11.02 -16.41 7.27
C SER A 200 9.64 -16.81 6.76
N ARG A 201 8.62 -16.01 7.05
CA ARG A 201 7.24 -16.16 6.54
C ARG A 201 7.04 -15.53 5.17
N GLY A 202 8.08 -14.89 4.61
CA GLY A 202 8.04 -14.31 3.27
C GLY A 202 7.62 -12.84 3.22
N ALA A 203 7.75 -12.10 4.31
CA ALA A 203 7.50 -10.65 4.29
C ALA A 203 8.44 -9.92 3.32
N ASP A 204 7.87 -9.01 2.53
CA ASP A 204 8.60 -8.17 1.58
C ASP A 204 9.16 -6.90 2.22
N VAL A 205 8.48 -6.42 3.25
CA VAL A 205 8.76 -5.22 4.04
C VAL A 205 8.52 -5.53 5.51
N ILE A 206 9.13 -4.80 6.43
CA ILE A 206 8.84 -4.92 7.86
C ILE A 206 7.99 -3.73 8.30
N LYS A 207 6.89 -4.00 9.00
CA LYS A 207 6.06 -2.98 9.64
C LYS A 207 6.25 -3.03 11.14
N ILE A 208 6.52 -1.86 11.74
CA ILE A 208 6.61 -1.69 13.18
C ILE A 208 5.73 -0.55 13.67
N ALA A 209 5.45 -0.49 14.96
CA ALA A 209 4.76 0.63 15.61
C ALA A 209 5.57 1.19 16.75
N THR A 210 5.97 2.46 16.66
CA THR A 210 6.69 3.16 17.74
C THR A 210 5.78 3.90 18.71
N THR A 211 4.52 4.16 18.33
CA THR A 211 3.50 4.74 19.21
C THR A 211 2.28 3.85 19.29
N GLY A 212 1.39 4.13 20.23
CA GLY A 212 0.03 3.63 20.17
C GLY A 212 -0.74 4.21 18.97
N GLY A 213 -1.93 3.70 18.70
CA GLY A 213 -2.75 4.03 17.53
C GLY A 213 -4.08 4.69 17.91
N VAL A 214 -4.66 5.40 16.95
CA VAL A 214 -5.96 6.09 17.12
C VAL A 214 -7.08 5.10 17.42
N ASN A 215 -7.07 3.94 16.76
CA ASN A 215 -8.10 2.90 16.92
C ASN A 215 -7.87 1.95 18.10
N SER A 216 -6.72 2.01 18.74
CA SER A 216 -6.40 1.19 19.89
C SER A 216 -6.54 1.98 21.17
N GLY A 217 -6.88 1.34 22.28
CA GLY A 217 -6.91 1.97 23.61
C GLY A 217 -5.53 2.33 24.19
N THR A 218 -4.45 2.15 23.40
CA THR A 218 -3.05 2.29 23.87
C THR A 218 -2.55 3.73 23.92
N GLY A 219 -3.34 4.71 23.46
CA GLY A 219 -2.95 6.13 23.42
C GLY A 219 -2.00 6.44 22.27
N LEU A 220 -1.43 7.65 22.25
CA LEU A 220 -0.62 8.15 21.14
C LEU A 220 0.86 8.36 21.51
N MET A 221 1.23 7.98 22.73
CA MET A 221 2.60 8.11 23.24
C MET A 221 3.52 7.03 22.67
N THR A 222 4.82 7.28 22.76
CA THR A 222 5.85 6.30 22.45
C THR A 222 5.69 5.04 23.30
N ARG A 223 5.78 3.87 22.67
CA ARG A 223 5.59 2.55 23.28
C ARG A 223 6.76 1.61 23.01
N MET A 224 7.88 2.13 22.55
CA MET A 224 9.05 1.37 22.15
C MET A 224 10.30 2.11 22.64
N GLU A 225 11.24 1.38 23.20
CA GLU A 225 12.53 1.91 23.63
C GLU A 225 13.47 2.08 22.41
N GLU A 226 14.50 2.90 22.56
CA GLU A 226 15.40 3.23 21.46
C GLU A 226 16.20 2.02 20.96
N ASP A 227 16.67 1.16 21.85
CA ASP A 227 17.43 -0.04 21.51
C ASP A 227 16.55 -1.12 20.83
N GLU A 228 15.24 -1.16 21.15
CA GLU A 228 14.26 -2.01 20.47
C GLU A 228 14.05 -1.53 19.03
N ALA A 229 13.77 -0.23 18.83
CA ALA A 229 13.62 0.37 17.51
C ALA A 229 14.86 0.16 16.65
N GLN A 230 16.05 0.37 17.23
CA GLN A 230 17.33 0.14 16.57
C GLN A 230 17.49 -1.33 16.17
N ALA A 231 17.15 -2.27 17.07
CA ALA A 231 17.27 -3.70 16.80
C ALA A 231 16.35 -4.14 15.67
N LEU A 232 15.10 -3.67 15.65
CA LEU A 232 14.12 -3.94 14.59
C LEU A 232 14.62 -3.44 13.22
N ILE A 233 14.95 -2.16 13.13
CA ILE A 233 15.30 -1.50 11.87
C ILE A 233 16.60 -2.05 11.31
N ARG A 234 17.67 -2.17 12.13
CA ARG A 234 18.95 -2.73 11.69
C ARG A 234 18.83 -4.19 11.25
N THR A 235 18.01 -4.99 11.94
CA THR A 235 17.81 -6.38 11.55
C THR A 235 17.05 -6.46 10.22
N ALA A 236 16.01 -5.67 10.00
CA ALA A 236 15.30 -5.62 8.74
C ALA A 236 16.24 -5.25 7.58
N HIS A 237 17.03 -4.20 7.77
CA HIS A 237 18.00 -3.74 6.76
C HIS A 237 19.08 -4.79 6.46
N SER A 238 19.52 -5.60 7.45
CA SER A 238 20.47 -6.69 7.22
C SER A 238 19.93 -7.80 6.30
N TYR A 239 18.61 -7.89 6.18
CA TYR A 239 17.92 -8.77 5.21
C TYR A 239 17.50 -8.03 3.92
N GLY A 240 17.95 -6.80 3.70
CA GLY A 240 17.55 -5.97 2.57
C GLY A 240 16.07 -5.54 2.59
N LYS A 241 15.42 -5.61 3.76
CA LYS A 241 14.01 -5.23 3.91
C LYS A 241 13.90 -3.79 4.37
N LYS A 242 13.01 -3.02 3.73
CA LYS A 242 12.64 -1.69 4.18
C LYS A 242 11.75 -1.75 5.40
N VAL A 243 11.71 -0.67 6.19
CA VAL A 243 10.90 -0.58 7.40
C VAL A 243 9.90 0.56 7.30
N ALA A 244 8.62 0.20 7.41
CA ALA A 244 7.50 1.12 7.53
C ALA A 244 7.12 1.26 9.01
N VAL A 245 6.99 2.50 9.49
CA VAL A 245 6.77 2.76 10.92
C VAL A 245 5.46 3.49 11.15
N HIS A 246 4.51 2.83 11.82
CA HIS A 246 3.34 3.49 12.39
C HIS A 246 3.76 4.44 13.49
N SER A 247 3.38 5.70 13.38
CA SER A 247 3.61 6.69 14.42
C SER A 247 2.64 7.87 14.31
N HIS A 248 1.98 8.23 15.40
CA HIS A 248 1.15 9.42 15.49
C HIS A 248 1.83 10.53 16.30
N GLY A 249 2.40 10.21 17.44
CA GLY A 249 3.09 11.17 18.31
C GLY A 249 4.49 11.51 17.79
N ARG A 250 4.90 12.76 17.99
CA ARG A 250 6.17 13.28 17.47
C ARG A 250 7.41 12.56 18.00
N ASP A 251 7.40 12.11 19.26
CA ASP A 251 8.57 11.48 19.87
C ASP A 251 8.84 10.10 19.26
N GLY A 252 7.78 9.29 19.06
CA GLY A 252 7.91 8.01 18.35
C GLY A 252 8.31 8.19 16.88
N THR A 253 7.84 9.27 16.22
CA THR A 253 8.27 9.61 14.86
C THR A 253 9.76 9.96 14.83
N LYS A 254 10.23 10.78 15.77
CA LYS A 254 11.66 11.14 15.89
C LYS A 254 12.52 9.92 16.20
N LEU A 255 12.06 9.06 17.10
CA LEU A 255 12.72 7.79 17.43
C LEU A 255 12.94 6.96 16.17
N ALA A 256 11.88 6.74 15.38
CA ALA A 256 11.94 5.97 14.14
C ALA A 256 12.92 6.57 13.11
N LEU A 257 12.83 7.88 12.89
CA LEU A 257 13.67 8.60 11.91
C LEU A 257 15.17 8.56 12.30
N ARG A 258 15.50 8.74 13.60
CA ARG A 258 16.88 8.66 14.09
C ARG A 258 17.49 7.28 13.92
N ASN A 259 16.66 6.24 13.94
CA ASN A 259 17.09 4.85 13.76
C ASN A 259 17.01 4.34 12.31
N GLY A 260 16.64 5.22 11.34
CA GLY A 260 16.74 4.91 9.91
C GLY A 260 15.48 4.28 9.30
N ALA A 261 14.29 4.61 9.80
CA ALA A 261 13.03 4.22 9.17
C ALA A 261 12.97 4.66 7.70
N ASP A 262 12.48 3.80 6.79
CA ASP A 262 12.34 4.13 5.37
C ASP A 262 11.06 4.91 5.06
N SER A 263 9.99 4.68 5.83
CA SER A 263 8.79 5.49 5.79
C SER A 263 8.13 5.62 7.16
N ILE A 264 7.48 6.75 7.36
CA ILE A 264 6.61 7.00 8.51
C ILE A 264 5.18 7.08 8.03
N GLU A 265 4.37 6.23 8.58
CA GLU A 265 2.94 6.12 8.34
C GLU A 265 2.19 7.02 9.33
N HIS A 266 1.22 7.77 8.86
CA HIS A 266 0.42 8.75 9.57
C HIS A 266 1.19 10.02 9.95
N GLY A 267 2.27 9.94 10.74
CA GLY A 267 3.08 11.10 11.13
C GLY A 267 2.24 12.31 11.55
N THR A 268 1.22 12.08 12.40
CA THR A 268 0.09 12.99 12.58
C THR A 268 0.48 14.30 13.27
N ASP A 269 1.41 14.23 14.24
CA ASP A 269 1.88 15.40 14.97
C ASP A 269 3.37 15.63 14.67
N MET A 270 3.68 16.65 13.86
CA MET A 270 5.04 17.02 13.48
C MET A 270 5.40 18.42 13.94
N ASP A 271 6.54 18.56 14.59
CA ASP A 271 7.23 19.83 14.83
C ASP A 271 8.36 20.05 13.80
N ASP A 272 9.05 21.17 13.88
CA ASP A 272 10.12 21.54 12.95
C ASP A 272 11.33 20.61 13.06
N GLU A 273 11.58 20.03 14.24
CA GLU A 273 12.63 19.02 14.42
C GLU A 273 12.28 17.74 13.66
N THR A 274 11.03 17.27 13.75
CA THR A 274 10.57 16.09 13.01
C THR A 274 10.75 16.30 11.50
N VAL A 275 10.40 17.47 10.98
CA VAL A 275 10.60 17.81 9.55
C VAL A 275 12.09 17.76 9.17
N ARG A 276 12.99 18.30 10.02
CA ARG A 276 14.44 18.20 9.76
C ARG A 276 14.93 16.76 9.73
N LEU A 277 14.45 15.94 10.67
CA LEU A 277 14.83 14.52 10.72
C LEU A 277 14.33 13.75 9.49
N PHE A 278 13.14 14.01 8.98
CA PHE A 278 12.68 13.43 7.70
C PHE A 278 13.65 13.72 6.55
N LYS A 279 14.08 14.97 6.44
CA LYS A 279 15.04 15.37 5.38
C LYS A 279 16.41 14.72 5.55
N GLN A 280 16.88 14.59 6.78
CA GLN A 280 18.16 13.94 7.08
C GLN A 280 18.12 12.43 6.81
N ALA A 281 17.03 11.77 7.19
CA ALA A 281 16.84 10.34 6.98
C ALA A 281 16.54 9.99 5.51
N GLY A 282 16.03 10.94 4.70
CA GLY A 282 15.50 10.67 3.37
C GLY A 282 14.25 9.79 3.37
N ALA A 283 13.63 9.66 4.53
CA ALA A 283 12.44 8.83 4.73
C ALA A 283 11.21 9.41 4.01
N CYS A 284 10.30 8.53 3.60
CA CYS A 284 9.05 8.93 2.98
C CYS A 284 7.97 9.18 4.04
N TYR A 285 7.24 10.29 3.91
CA TYR A 285 6.06 10.56 4.72
C TYR A 285 4.80 10.08 4.01
N VAL A 286 4.06 9.15 4.63
CA VAL A 286 2.80 8.56 4.14
C VAL A 286 1.65 9.04 5.02
N PRO A 287 0.91 10.09 4.66
CA PRO A 287 0.04 10.85 5.57
C PRO A 287 -1.27 10.15 5.95
N THR A 288 -1.82 9.30 5.08
CA THR A 288 -3.08 8.55 5.29
C THR A 288 -4.24 9.42 5.79
N LEU A 289 -4.46 10.56 5.14
CA LEU A 289 -5.44 11.57 5.60
C LEU A 289 -6.86 11.06 5.45
N SER A 290 -7.14 10.26 4.43
CA SER A 290 -8.46 9.73 4.09
C SER A 290 -9.04 8.75 5.12
N THR A 291 -8.24 8.27 6.09
CA THR A 291 -8.74 7.50 7.25
C THR A 291 -9.88 8.20 7.97
N VAL A 292 -9.87 9.55 7.97
CA VAL A 292 -10.91 10.39 8.59
C VAL A 292 -12.29 10.11 7.98
N ASN A 293 -12.37 9.80 6.69
CA ASN A 293 -13.64 9.45 6.05
C ASN A 293 -14.28 8.23 6.72
N GLY A 294 -13.48 7.19 7.01
CA GLY A 294 -13.96 6.00 7.69
C GLY A 294 -14.46 6.27 9.11
N TYR A 295 -13.77 7.14 9.86
CA TYR A 295 -14.21 7.54 11.20
C TYR A 295 -15.54 8.30 11.15
N LEU A 296 -15.65 9.30 10.28
CA LEU A 296 -16.86 10.11 10.14
C LEU A 296 -18.06 9.28 9.69
N GLU A 297 -17.89 8.37 8.74
CA GLU A 297 -18.95 7.49 8.25
C GLU A 297 -19.46 6.55 9.34
N ARG A 298 -18.55 5.94 10.14
CA ARG A 298 -18.98 5.06 11.23
C ARG A 298 -19.69 5.82 12.36
N LEU A 299 -19.15 6.99 12.75
CA LEU A 299 -19.77 7.83 13.78
C LEU A 299 -21.13 8.39 13.32
N ALA A 300 -21.29 8.67 12.02
CA ALA A 300 -22.59 9.09 11.47
C ALA A 300 -23.64 7.96 11.49
N LYS A 301 -23.19 6.71 11.29
CA LYS A 301 -24.04 5.52 11.34
C LYS A 301 -24.39 5.11 12.79
N ASP A 302 -23.38 5.14 13.66
CA ASP A 302 -23.49 4.82 15.08
C ASP A 302 -22.60 5.73 15.91
N PRO A 303 -23.15 6.70 16.67
CA PRO A 303 -22.37 7.56 17.55
C PRO A 303 -21.55 6.82 18.62
N ASN A 304 -21.90 5.57 18.91
CA ASN A 304 -21.23 4.71 19.89
C ASN A 304 -20.37 3.62 19.24
N ALA A 305 -20.04 3.76 17.95
CA ALA A 305 -19.21 2.81 17.21
C ALA A 305 -17.82 2.57 17.83
N TYR A 306 -17.40 3.44 18.74
CA TYR A 306 -16.09 3.38 19.42
C TYR A 306 -16.22 3.60 20.93
N PRO A 307 -15.40 2.93 21.75
CA PRO A 307 -15.29 3.25 23.16
C PRO A 307 -14.90 4.72 23.39
N PRO A 308 -15.31 5.36 24.52
CA PRO A 308 -15.08 6.79 24.76
C PRO A 308 -13.61 7.23 24.64
N ALA A 309 -12.67 6.40 25.12
CA ALA A 309 -11.23 6.68 25.04
C ALA A 309 -10.73 6.70 23.58
N VAL A 310 -11.16 5.75 22.75
CA VAL A 310 -10.85 5.69 21.32
C VAL A 310 -11.50 6.85 20.58
N LYS A 311 -12.78 7.16 20.89
CA LYS A 311 -13.46 8.31 20.29
C LYS A 311 -12.70 9.63 20.53
N LYS A 312 -12.18 9.85 21.73
CA LYS A 312 -11.36 11.04 22.04
C LYS A 312 -10.13 11.14 21.13
N GLN A 313 -9.48 10.02 20.83
CA GLN A 313 -8.32 9.98 19.93
C GLN A 313 -8.74 10.23 18.48
N ILE A 314 -9.88 9.69 18.05
CA ILE A 314 -10.47 9.94 16.73
C ILE A 314 -10.79 11.43 16.57
N ASP A 315 -11.46 12.06 17.54
CA ASP A 315 -11.78 13.49 17.53
C ASP A 315 -10.50 14.34 17.41
N TRP A 316 -9.45 13.96 18.16
CA TRP A 316 -8.13 14.61 18.02
C TRP A 316 -7.56 14.42 16.60
N ARG A 317 -7.58 13.20 16.05
CA ARG A 317 -7.05 12.91 14.70
C ARG A 317 -7.80 13.72 13.64
N ILE A 318 -9.13 13.78 13.72
CA ILE A 318 -9.96 14.60 12.82
C ILE A 318 -9.55 16.06 12.90
N GLY A 319 -9.37 16.59 14.12
CA GLY A 319 -9.09 18.01 14.35
C GLY A 319 -7.73 18.48 13.82
N ILE A 320 -6.73 17.60 13.72
CA ILE A 320 -5.38 17.96 13.24
C ILE A 320 -5.02 17.36 11.89
N THR A 321 -5.97 16.67 11.23
CA THR A 321 -5.72 16.06 9.92
C THR A 321 -5.18 17.08 8.93
N GLY A 322 -4.10 16.70 8.23
CA GLY A 322 -3.43 17.50 7.21
C GLY A 322 -2.41 18.50 7.73
N LYS A 323 -2.42 18.86 9.03
CA LYS A 323 -1.49 19.88 9.58
C LYS A 323 -0.01 19.49 9.41
N SER A 324 0.30 18.22 9.54
CA SER A 324 1.66 17.73 9.28
C SER A 324 2.03 17.80 7.80
N LEU A 325 1.10 17.55 6.88
CA LEU A 325 1.35 17.69 5.45
C LEU A 325 1.58 19.15 5.05
N GLU A 326 0.77 20.09 5.57
CA GLU A 326 0.91 21.54 5.36
C GLU A 326 2.29 22.06 5.81
N LYS A 327 2.93 21.41 6.79
CA LYS A 327 4.27 21.70 7.26
C LYS A 327 5.36 20.98 6.47
N ALA A 328 5.20 19.69 6.25
CA ALA A 328 6.22 18.81 5.68
C ALA A 328 6.44 19.05 4.18
N TYR A 329 5.35 19.21 3.40
CA TYR A 329 5.44 19.36 1.96
C TYR A 329 6.22 20.62 1.53
N PRO A 330 5.89 21.85 1.98
CA PRO A 330 6.66 23.04 1.58
C PRO A 330 8.10 23.04 2.10
N ALA A 331 8.39 22.29 3.17
CA ALA A 331 9.74 22.11 3.68
C ALA A 331 10.58 21.12 2.86
N GLY A 332 10.00 20.48 1.83
CA GLY A 332 10.68 19.56 0.93
C GLY A 332 10.84 18.14 1.48
N VAL A 333 10.02 17.71 2.42
CA VAL A 333 9.93 16.31 2.83
C VAL A 333 9.35 15.49 1.66
N LYS A 334 9.92 14.32 1.39
CA LYS A 334 9.41 13.40 0.37
C LYS A 334 8.06 12.83 0.82
N ILE A 335 7.01 13.14 0.05
CA ILE A 335 5.66 12.63 0.31
C ILE A 335 5.40 11.39 -0.54
N CYS A 336 4.88 10.36 0.08
CA CYS A 336 4.39 9.15 -0.53
C CYS A 336 2.88 9.02 -0.31
N PHE A 337 2.19 8.34 -1.19
CA PHE A 337 0.75 8.14 -1.12
C PHE A 337 0.41 6.86 -0.37
N GLY A 338 -0.50 6.93 0.58
CA GLY A 338 -1.08 5.78 1.26
C GLY A 338 -2.38 6.16 1.94
N THR A 339 -3.33 5.24 2.02
CA THR A 339 -4.71 5.52 2.46
C THR A 339 -5.06 4.92 3.80
N ASP A 340 -4.35 3.86 4.23
CA ASP A 340 -4.76 3.02 5.35
C ASP A 340 -6.15 2.40 5.10
N ALA A 341 -6.41 1.99 3.82
CA ALA A 341 -7.63 1.28 3.47
C ALA A 341 -7.72 -0.04 4.25
N GLY A 342 -8.87 -0.28 4.84
CA GLY A 342 -9.15 -1.17 5.96
C GLY A 342 -9.73 -0.36 7.13
N VAL A 343 -9.15 0.80 7.43
CA VAL A 343 -9.78 1.83 8.29
C VAL A 343 -10.82 2.61 7.49
N SER A 344 -10.53 3.02 6.26
CA SER A 344 -11.52 3.46 5.26
C SER A 344 -11.81 2.31 4.28
N LYS A 345 -12.78 2.50 3.38
CA LYS A 345 -13.22 1.43 2.46
C LYS A 345 -12.25 1.24 1.30
N HIS A 346 -11.92 -0.03 0.99
CA HIS A 346 -11.24 -0.40 -0.25
C HIS A 346 -12.05 0.01 -1.49
N GLY A 347 -11.34 0.42 -2.56
CA GLY A 347 -11.96 0.98 -3.77
C GLY A 347 -12.20 2.48 -3.69
N ARG A 348 -12.03 3.10 -2.51
CA ARG A 348 -12.09 4.55 -2.30
C ARG A 348 -10.73 5.19 -2.05
N ASN A 349 -9.67 4.48 -2.38
CA ASN A 349 -8.29 4.92 -2.17
C ASN A 349 -8.01 6.30 -2.79
N ALA A 350 -8.67 6.66 -3.89
CA ALA A 350 -8.52 7.96 -4.54
C ALA A 350 -9.04 9.16 -3.70
N ASP A 351 -9.77 8.93 -2.60
CA ASP A 351 -10.17 9.99 -1.67
C ASP A 351 -8.95 10.70 -1.05
N GLU A 352 -7.81 10.02 -0.92
CA GLU A 352 -6.57 10.60 -0.40
C GLU A 352 -6.06 11.75 -1.26
N PHE A 353 -6.24 11.73 -2.57
CA PHE A 353 -5.84 12.82 -3.46
C PHE A 353 -6.54 14.14 -3.12
N GLU A 354 -7.85 14.10 -2.81
CA GLU A 354 -8.61 15.29 -2.42
C GLU A 354 -8.08 15.87 -1.09
N TRP A 355 -7.76 14.99 -0.14
CA TRP A 355 -7.18 15.41 1.13
C TRP A 355 -5.78 16.01 0.95
N MET A 356 -4.92 15.39 0.14
CA MET A 356 -3.58 15.93 -0.14
C MET A 356 -3.66 17.32 -0.79
N VAL A 357 -4.54 17.49 -1.78
CA VAL A 357 -4.73 18.77 -2.48
C VAL A 357 -5.34 19.82 -1.55
N LYS A 358 -6.36 19.46 -0.76
CA LYS A 358 -6.97 20.34 0.26
C LYS A 358 -5.94 20.90 1.24
N HIS A 359 -4.89 20.12 1.55
CA HIS A 359 -3.82 20.50 2.47
C HIS A 359 -2.55 21.01 1.76
N GLY A 360 -2.71 21.61 0.57
CA GLY A 360 -1.71 22.43 -0.09
C GLY A 360 -0.76 21.70 -1.04
N MET A 361 -0.99 20.43 -1.33
CA MET A 361 -0.17 19.68 -2.29
C MET A 361 -0.75 19.85 -3.70
N PRO A 362 0.02 20.30 -4.73
CA PRO A 362 -0.48 20.37 -6.08
C PRO A 362 -0.89 18.98 -6.62
N ALA A 363 -1.94 18.90 -7.44
CA ALA A 363 -2.43 17.66 -8.03
C ALA A 363 -1.32 16.82 -8.71
N ALA A 364 -0.44 17.47 -9.47
CA ALA A 364 0.70 16.82 -10.12
C ALA A 364 1.63 16.13 -9.12
N GLN A 365 1.85 16.73 -7.95
CA GLN A 365 2.71 16.16 -6.90
C GLN A 365 2.00 15.05 -6.12
N ALA A 366 0.70 15.14 -5.92
CA ALA A 366 -0.09 14.06 -5.32
C ALA A 366 -0.10 12.81 -6.23
N ILE A 367 -0.27 12.99 -7.55
CA ILE A 367 -0.17 11.88 -8.52
C ILE A 367 1.25 11.32 -8.57
N LYS A 368 2.29 12.17 -8.51
CA LYS A 368 3.68 11.72 -8.42
C LYS A 368 3.93 10.91 -7.15
N ALA A 369 3.33 11.30 -6.01
CA ALA A 369 3.41 10.55 -4.76
C ALA A 369 2.83 9.13 -4.90
N ALA A 370 1.68 8.99 -5.59
CA ALA A 370 1.01 7.71 -5.83
C ALA A 370 1.61 6.88 -6.99
N THR A 371 2.69 7.32 -7.60
CA THR A 371 3.33 6.64 -8.74
C THR A 371 4.84 6.58 -8.55
N VAL A 372 5.57 7.61 -8.97
CA VAL A 372 7.05 7.64 -8.96
C VAL A 372 7.60 7.49 -7.55
N ASN A 373 7.13 8.31 -6.58
CA ASN A 373 7.69 8.28 -5.23
C ASN A 373 7.40 6.95 -4.53
N ASN A 374 6.20 6.39 -4.72
CA ASN A 374 5.85 5.08 -4.17
C ASN A 374 6.62 3.94 -4.83
N ALA A 375 6.86 3.99 -6.15
CA ALA A 375 7.69 3.00 -6.83
C ALA A 375 9.14 3.00 -6.27
N GLU A 376 9.70 4.18 -5.99
CA GLU A 376 11.01 4.31 -5.33
C GLU A 376 10.96 3.81 -3.88
N LEU A 377 9.92 4.18 -3.11
CA LEU A 377 9.72 3.68 -1.73
C LEU A 377 9.68 2.16 -1.69
N LEU A 378 8.99 1.53 -2.63
CA LEU A 378 8.87 0.07 -2.70
C LEU A 378 10.09 -0.63 -3.30
N GLY A 379 11.08 0.11 -3.83
CA GLY A 379 12.23 -0.46 -4.53
C GLY A 379 11.88 -1.02 -5.91
N LEU A 380 10.77 -0.57 -6.49
CA LEU A 380 10.22 -1.05 -7.77
C LEU A 380 10.29 -0.01 -8.90
N ALA A 381 11.11 1.03 -8.76
CA ALA A 381 11.19 2.13 -9.72
C ALA A 381 11.64 1.70 -11.14
N SER A 382 12.39 0.59 -11.26
CA SER A 382 12.74 -0.01 -12.54
C SER A 382 11.57 -0.76 -13.21
N GLU A 383 10.53 -1.10 -12.45
CA GLU A 383 9.42 -1.95 -12.91
C GLU A 383 8.12 -1.19 -13.13
N ILE A 384 7.80 -0.21 -12.27
CA ILE A 384 6.51 0.47 -12.23
C ILE A 384 6.67 1.98 -11.96
N GLY A 385 5.54 2.69 -11.91
CA GLY A 385 5.46 4.11 -11.53
C GLY A 385 5.55 5.09 -12.69
N THR A 386 5.93 4.63 -13.88
CA THR A 386 5.95 5.42 -15.12
C THR A 386 5.58 4.54 -16.32
N ILE A 387 5.14 5.17 -17.44
CA ILE A 387 4.89 4.49 -18.71
C ILE A 387 6.13 4.69 -19.60
N GLU A 388 7.08 3.77 -19.48
CA GLU A 388 8.35 3.80 -20.22
C GLU A 388 8.72 2.42 -20.75
N PRO A 389 9.42 2.31 -21.89
CA PRO A 389 9.85 1.03 -22.45
C PRO A 389 10.60 0.18 -21.43
N GLY A 390 10.32 -1.13 -21.41
CA GLY A 390 10.89 -2.10 -20.49
C GLY A 390 10.13 -2.28 -19.18
N LYS A 391 9.30 -1.33 -18.77
CA LYS A 391 8.52 -1.43 -17.52
C LYS A 391 7.26 -2.29 -17.69
N SER A 392 6.73 -2.74 -16.58
CA SER A 392 5.44 -3.45 -16.50
C SER A 392 4.31 -2.56 -17.04
N ALA A 393 3.44 -3.15 -17.84
CA ALA A 393 2.29 -2.45 -18.37
C ALA A 393 1.18 -2.35 -17.32
N ASP A 394 1.43 -1.51 -16.32
CA ASP A 394 0.49 -1.07 -15.30
C ASP A 394 -0.01 0.32 -15.72
N ILE A 395 -1.19 0.37 -16.35
CA ILE A 395 -1.72 1.56 -17.05
C ILE A 395 -3.17 1.77 -16.66
N ILE A 396 -3.53 3.02 -16.38
CA ILE A 396 -4.93 3.41 -16.17
C ILE A 396 -5.34 4.56 -17.08
N ALA A 397 -6.64 4.75 -17.24
CA ALA A 397 -7.17 5.92 -17.93
C ALA A 397 -8.36 6.51 -17.18
N VAL A 398 -8.46 7.85 -17.24
CA VAL A 398 -9.56 8.63 -16.65
C VAL A 398 -10.17 9.54 -17.70
N ALA A 399 -11.45 9.88 -17.52
CA ALA A 399 -12.06 10.96 -18.24
C ALA A 399 -11.57 12.31 -17.71
N GLY A 400 -11.33 13.29 -18.60
CA GLY A 400 -10.91 14.63 -18.21
C GLY A 400 -9.43 14.75 -17.82
N ASP A 401 -9.13 15.81 -17.06
CA ASP A 401 -7.77 16.18 -16.66
C ASP A 401 -7.58 16.08 -15.15
N PRO A 402 -6.88 15.04 -14.64
CA PRO A 402 -6.65 14.89 -13.22
C PRO A 402 -5.70 15.95 -12.61
N LEU A 403 -5.02 16.76 -13.45
CA LEU A 403 -4.24 17.89 -12.96
C LEU A 403 -5.12 19.12 -12.69
N ALA A 404 -6.24 19.26 -13.41
CA ALA A 404 -7.22 20.30 -13.17
C ALA A 404 -8.15 19.93 -12.00
N ASP A 405 -8.53 18.65 -11.91
CA ASP A 405 -9.39 18.14 -10.87
C ASP A 405 -9.01 16.69 -10.50
N VAL A 406 -8.40 16.49 -9.35
CA VAL A 406 -7.99 15.16 -8.87
C VAL A 406 -9.15 14.19 -8.67
N ARG A 407 -10.40 14.68 -8.54
CA ARG A 407 -11.59 13.84 -8.42
C ARG A 407 -11.82 12.98 -9.67
N ALA A 408 -11.24 13.33 -10.81
CA ALA A 408 -11.21 12.45 -11.98
C ALA A 408 -10.61 11.07 -11.68
N LEU A 409 -9.70 10.97 -10.71
CA LEU A 409 -9.09 9.70 -10.26
C LEU A 409 -10.04 8.81 -9.45
N LYS A 410 -11.20 9.30 -9.06
CA LYS A 410 -12.24 8.49 -8.37
C LYS A 410 -13.06 7.65 -9.34
N THR A 411 -12.96 7.92 -10.64
CA THR A 411 -13.72 7.23 -11.68
C THR A 411 -12.77 6.76 -12.78
N ILE A 412 -12.20 5.58 -12.57
CA ILE A 412 -11.29 4.97 -13.53
C ILE A 412 -12.09 4.34 -14.68
N SER A 413 -11.76 4.68 -15.90
CA SER A 413 -12.45 4.17 -17.11
C SER A 413 -11.73 2.98 -17.75
N PHE A 414 -10.46 2.76 -17.43
CA PHE A 414 -9.65 1.65 -17.93
C PHE A 414 -8.56 1.29 -16.94
N VAL A 415 -8.33 0.00 -16.74
CA VAL A 415 -7.22 -0.54 -15.94
C VAL A 415 -6.56 -1.67 -16.70
N MET A 416 -5.23 -1.59 -16.82
CA MET A 416 -4.37 -2.67 -17.22
C MET A 416 -3.34 -2.93 -16.12
N ALA A 417 -3.19 -4.16 -15.68
CA ALA A 417 -2.21 -4.58 -14.69
C ALA A 417 -1.33 -5.69 -15.26
N ARG A 418 -0.03 -5.47 -15.30
CA ARG A 418 0.95 -6.40 -15.88
C ARG A 418 0.56 -6.84 -17.31
N GLY A 419 0.03 -5.92 -18.11
CA GLY A 419 -0.40 -6.15 -19.49
C GLY A 419 -1.78 -6.82 -19.67
N ALA A 420 -2.40 -7.27 -18.59
CA ALA A 420 -3.76 -7.82 -18.63
C ALA A 420 -4.80 -6.73 -18.36
N VAL A 421 -5.80 -6.62 -19.23
CA VAL A 421 -6.94 -5.72 -19.03
C VAL A 421 -7.78 -6.25 -17.88
N VAL A 422 -8.10 -5.38 -16.93
CA VAL A 422 -8.97 -5.70 -15.79
C VAL A 422 -10.41 -5.46 -16.20
N THR A 423 -11.20 -6.51 -16.21
CA THR A 423 -12.64 -6.43 -16.49
C THR A 423 -13.43 -6.20 -15.19
N ASN A 424 -14.54 -5.49 -15.32
CA ASN A 424 -15.47 -5.24 -14.20
C ASN A 424 -16.21 -6.51 -13.76
#